data_7b05ac50931b544e6e98ac6b06922311
#
_entry.id   7b05ac50931b544e6e98ac6b06922311
#
_cell.length_a   1.000
_cell.length_b   1.000
_cell.length_c   1.000
_cell.angle_alpha   90.00
_cell.angle_beta   90.00
_cell.angle_gamma   90.00
#
_symmetry.space_group_name_H-M   'P 1'
#
loop_
_entity.id
_entity.type
_entity.pdbx_description
1 polymer ?
#
loop_
_entity_poly.entity_id
_entity_poly.type
_entity_poly.pdbx_seq_one_letter_code
_entity_poly.pdbx_strand_id
1 'polypeptide(L)'
;MTDTNANKPLRNIKIVDLTMGWSGPLATRHMADMGAEVVKIESDGYPDWWRGWEHTPESRAAQEHEKNAAFNQMNRNKLGVTIDLTKPEGQEIALKLIARADAVIENQATGVMQKLGLSYERMKEANPS
;
A
#
# COMPACT_ATOMS: atom_id res chain seq x y z
N MET A 1 -1.40 27.62 -6.55
CA MET A 1 -1.96 26.31 -6.92
C MET A 1 -3.20 26.10 -6.06
N THR A 2 -4.37 25.94 -6.66
CA THR A 2 -5.60 25.63 -5.92
C THR A 2 -5.50 24.19 -5.41
N ASP A 3 -5.66 24.02 -4.11
CA ASP A 3 -5.72 22.67 -3.51
C ASP A 3 -6.95 21.94 -4.05
N THR A 4 -6.72 21.05 -5.01
CA THR A 4 -7.78 20.26 -5.66
C THR A 4 -8.47 19.29 -4.69
N ASN A 5 -7.91 19.10 -3.48
CA ASN A 5 -8.46 18.25 -2.44
C ASN A 5 -9.29 19.00 -1.40
N ALA A 6 -9.33 20.32 -1.43
CA ALA A 6 -9.95 21.14 -0.38
C ALA A 6 -11.40 20.74 -0.02
N ASN A 7 -12.16 20.23 -1.00
CA ASN A 7 -13.57 19.84 -0.84
C ASN A 7 -13.83 18.33 -0.85
N LYS A 8 -12.78 17.50 -0.78
CA LYS A 8 -12.97 16.05 -0.80
C LYS A 8 -13.28 15.51 0.62
N PRO A 9 -14.19 14.53 0.74
CA PRO A 9 -14.68 14.06 2.04
C PRO A 9 -13.60 13.39 2.90
N LEU A 10 -12.57 12.78 2.31
CA LEU A 10 -11.50 12.07 3.03
C LEU A 10 -10.17 12.81 3.06
N ARG A 11 -10.15 14.11 2.76
CA ARG A 11 -8.91 14.90 2.63
C ARG A 11 -7.93 14.88 3.81
N ASN A 12 -8.42 14.55 5.01
CA ASN A 12 -7.61 14.53 6.22
C ASN A 12 -7.35 13.10 6.73
N ILE A 13 -7.74 12.09 5.96
CA ILE A 13 -7.59 10.68 6.32
C ILE A 13 -6.32 10.13 5.70
N LYS A 14 -5.51 9.45 6.51
CA LYS A 14 -4.27 8.77 6.11
C LYS A 14 -4.44 7.26 6.22
N ILE A 15 -4.10 6.55 5.17
CA ILE A 15 -4.30 5.11 5.06
C ILE A 15 -2.97 4.44 4.68
N VAL A 16 -2.59 3.43 5.44
CA VAL A 16 -1.55 2.48 5.04
C VAL A 16 -2.22 1.32 4.31
N ASP A 17 -1.85 1.13 3.05
CA ASP A 17 -2.40 0.13 2.14
C ASP A 17 -1.42 -1.03 1.96
N LEU A 18 -1.74 -2.18 2.54
CA LEU A 18 -1.01 -3.45 2.44
C LEU A 18 -1.76 -4.44 1.54
N THR A 19 -2.70 -3.93 0.74
CA THR A 19 -3.53 -4.78 -0.10
C THR A 19 -2.86 -5.14 -1.43
N MET A 20 -3.29 -6.25 -2.02
CA MET A 20 -2.81 -6.74 -3.31
C MET A 20 -3.98 -7.21 -4.19
N GLY A 21 -3.76 -7.22 -5.49
CA GLY A 21 -4.70 -7.72 -6.47
C GLY A 21 -5.87 -6.79 -6.72
N TRP A 22 -7.10 -7.24 -6.48
CA TRP A 22 -8.30 -6.54 -6.94
C TRP A 22 -9.06 -5.79 -5.84
N SER A 23 -9.70 -6.52 -4.92
CA SER A 23 -10.71 -5.94 -4.01
C SER A 23 -10.14 -4.91 -3.04
N GLY A 24 -9.00 -5.20 -2.43
CA GLY A 24 -8.32 -4.28 -1.52
C GLY A 24 -7.83 -3.02 -2.23
N PRO A 25 -7.01 -3.14 -3.29
CA PRO A 25 -6.55 -1.98 -4.04
C PRO A 25 -7.69 -1.14 -4.63
N LEU A 26 -8.80 -1.76 -5.04
CA LEU A 26 -9.99 -1.04 -5.51
C LEU A 26 -10.61 -0.19 -4.41
N ALA A 27 -10.76 -0.75 -3.22
CA ALA A 27 -11.31 -0.02 -2.07
C ALA A 27 -10.43 1.18 -1.70
N THR A 28 -9.12 0.97 -1.55
CA THR A 28 -8.17 2.04 -1.18
C THR A 28 -8.01 3.08 -2.30
N ARG A 29 -8.16 2.69 -3.58
CA ARG A 29 -8.24 3.63 -4.71
C ARG A 29 -9.45 4.56 -4.58
N HIS A 30 -10.64 4.03 -4.27
CA HIS A 30 -11.81 4.88 -4.07
C HIS A 30 -11.61 5.88 -2.93
N MET A 31 -10.96 5.46 -1.85
CA MET A 31 -10.61 6.36 -0.75
C MET A 31 -9.62 7.44 -1.19
N ALA A 32 -8.61 7.08 -2.00
CA ALA A 32 -7.67 8.05 -2.59
C ALA A 32 -8.37 9.03 -3.55
N ASP A 33 -9.29 8.54 -4.39
CA ASP A 33 -10.11 9.40 -5.28
C ASP A 33 -10.96 10.39 -4.46
N MET A 34 -11.41 10.01 -3.27
CA MET A 34 -12.14 10.86 -2.32
C MET A 34 -11.23 11.74 -1.45
N GLY A 35 -9.93 11.72 -1.68
CA GLY A 35 -8.97 12.66 -1.08
C GLY A 35 -8.16 12.11 0.09
N ALA A 36 -8.30 10.85 0.47
CA ALA A 36 -7.42 10.25 1.46
C ALA A 36 -5.97 10.20 0.95
N GLU A 37 -5.02 10.43 1.85
CA GLU A 37 -3.61 10.13 1.61
C GLU A 37 -3.40 8.62 1.80
N VAL A 38 -3.23 7.90 0.70
CA VAL A 38 -3.05 6.45 0.72
C VAL A 38 -1.61 6.12 0.38
N VAL A 39 -0.91 5.46 1.31
CA VAL A 39 0.46 4.97 1.11
C VAL A 39 0.41 3.46 0.91
N LYS A 40 0.65 3.02 -0.32
CA LYS A 40 0.72 1.60 -0.68
C LYS A 40 2.12 1.07 -0.44
N ILE A 41 2.23 0.02 0.37
CA ILE A 41 3.48 -0.69 0.64
C ILE A 41 3.57 -1.92 -0.25
N GLU A 42 4.67 -2.05 -0.97
CA GLU A 42 5.03 -3.21 -1.79
C GLU A 42 6.49 -3.60 -1.54
N SER A 43 6.91 -4.77 -2.00
CA SER A 43 8.33 -5.16 -2.02
C SER A 43 8.76 -5.63 -3.40
N ASP A 44 10.04 -5.48 -3.71
CA ASP A 44 10.61 -5.99 -4.98
C ASP A 44 10.52 -7.52 -5.09
N GLY A 45 10.60 -8.21 -3.96
CA GLY A 45 10.52 -9.67 -3.91
C GLY A 45 9.10 -10.22 -4.08
N TYR A 46 8.09 -9.41 -3.79
CA TYR A 46 6.68 -9.79 -3.87
C TYR A 46 5.82 -8.57 -4.25
N PRO A 47 5.87 -8.13 -5.52
CA PRO A 47 5.09 -7.01 -6.00
C PRO A 47 3.61 -7.38 -6.16
N ASP A 48 2.75 -6.37 -6.31
CA ASP A 48 1.33 -6.59 -6.64
C ASP A 48 1.18 -7.38 -7.95
N TRP A 49 0.27 -8.34 -7.98
CA TRP A 49 0.05 -9.22 -9.13
C TRP A 49 -0.23 -8.46 -10.43
N TRP A 50 -0.86 -7.31 -10.35
CA TRP A 50 -1.15 -6.47 -11.50
C TRP A 50 0.05 -5.73 -12.09
N ARG A 51 1.24 -5.82 -11.45
CA ARG A 51 2.48 -5.33 -12.07
C ARG A 51 2.97 -6.22 -13.20
N GLY A 52 2.41 -7.42 -13.34
CA GLY A 52 2.79 -8.42 -14.34
C GLY A 52 3.51 -9.63 -13.75
N TRP A 53 3.63 -10.66 -14.55
CA TRP A 53 4.23 -11.94 -14.13
C TRP A 53 5.69 -12.07 -14.55
N GLU A 54 6.16 -11.21 -15.44
CA GLU A 54 7.54 -11.24 -15.93
C GLU A 54 8.44 -10.37 -15.05
N HIS A 55 9.34 -11.02 -14.35
CA HIS A 55 10.34 -10.37 -13.48
C HIS A 55 11.77 -10.63 -13.97
N THR A 56 11.96 -10.69 -15.30
CA THR A 56 13.28 -10.83 -15.89
C THR A 56 14.11 -9.54 -15.74
N PRO A 57 15.46 -9.62 -15.76
CA PRO A 57 16.29 -8.42 -15.73
C PRO A 57 15.95 -7.43 -16.85
N GLU A 58 15.61 -7.95 -18.04
CA GLU A 58 15.24 -7.15 -19.22
C GLU A 58 13.91 -6.42 -19.00
N SER A 59 12.88 -7.09 -18.46
CA SER A 59 11.58 -6.48 -18.17
C SER A 59 11.69 -5.41 -17.07
N ARG A 60 12.54 -5.65 -16.08
CA ARG A 60 12.85 -4.65 -15.03
C ARG A 60 13.56 -3.44 -15.60
N ALA A 61 14.59 -3.63 -16.44
CA ALA A 61 15.32 -2.54 -17.11
C ALA A 61 14.41 -1.71 -18.02
N ALA A 62 13.44 -2.36 -18.70
CA ALA A 62 12.43 -1.70 -19.51
C ALA A 62 11.26 -1.11 -18.69
N GLN A 63 11.25 -1.30 -17.38
CA GLN A 63 10.18 -0.86 -16.46
C GLN A 63 8.78 -1.36 -16.86
N GLU A 64 8.67 -2.58 -17.39
CA GLU A 64 7.41 -3.15 -17.84
C GLU A 64 6.38 -3.25 -16.69
N HIS A 65 6.83 -3.51 -15.47
CA HIS A 65 6.01 -3.54 -14.25
C HIS A 65 5.33 -2.19 -13.93
N GLU A 66 5.83 -1.07 -14.44
CA GLU A 66 5.21 0.26 -14.27
C GLU A 66 4.18 0.58 -15.36
N LYS A 67 4.18 -0.18 -16.46
CA LYS A 67 3.33 0.08 -17.63
C LYS A 67 2.00 -0.67 -17.60
N ASN A 68 1.79 -1.56 -16.63
CA ASN A 68 0.58 -2.37 -16.58
C ASN A 68 -0.65 -1.52 -16.29
N ALA A 69 -1.58 -1.50 -17.24
CA ALA A 69 -2.79 -0.67 -17.18
C ALA A 69 -3.69 -1.07 -15.98
N ALA A 70 -3.77 -2.35 -15.65
CA ALA A 70 -4.57 -2.84 -14.53
C ALA A 70 -4.00 -2.36 -13.18
N PHE A 71 -2.66 -2.43 -13.01
CA PHE A 71 -2.01 -1.88 -11.82
C PHE A 71 -2.27 -0.37 -11.69
N ASN A 72 -2.04 0.38 -12.75
CA ASN A 72 -2.22 1.83 -12.75
C ASN A 72 -3.68 2.23 -12.50
N GLN A 73 -4.63 1.47 -13.04
CA GLN A 73 -6.04 1.69 -12.79
C GLN A 73 -6.42 1.44 -11.33
N MET A 74 -5.90 0.37 -10.71
CA MET A 74 -6.24 -0.01 -9.33
C MET A 74 -5.50 0.83 -8.28
N ASN A 75 -4.40 1.50 -8.65
CA ASN A 75 -3.55 2.19 -7.68
C ASN A 75 -3.38 3.69 -7.95
N ARG A 76 -4.21 4.28 -8.83
CA ARG A 76 -4.16 5.72 -9.08
C ARG A 76 -4.40 6.55 -7.81
N ASN A 77 -3.80 7.72 -7.75
CA ASN A 77 -3.87 8.67 -6.64
C ASN A 77 -3.27 8.15 -5.30
N LYS A 78 -2.58 7.01 -5.31
CA LYS A 78 -1.83 6.50 -4.15
C LYS A 78 -0.37 6.91 -4.24
N LEU A 79 0.28 6.99 -3.09
CA LEU A 79 1.73 7.08 -2.95
C LEU A 79 2.27 5.66 -2.83
N GLY A 80 3.28 5.30 -3.62
CA GLY A 80 3.95 4.01 -3.52
C GLY A 80 5.21 4.11 -2.68
N VAL A 81 5.47 3.08 -1.86
CA VAL A 81 6.72 2.91 -1.14
C VAL A 81 7.16 1.45 -1.19
N THR A 82 8.45 1.22 -1.46
CA THR A 82 9.03 -0.12 -1.48
C THR A 82 9.62 -0.44 -0.11
N ILE A 83 9.03 -1.42 0.60
CA ILE A 83 9.47 -1.89 1.92
C ILE A 83 9.44 -3.41 1.94
N ASP A 84 10.56 -4.04 2.26
CA ASP A 84 10.63 -5.49 2.49
C ASP A 84 10.19 -5.84 3.92
N LEU A 85 8.94 -6.24 4.08
CA LEU A 85 8.35 -6.62 5.37
C LEU A 85 8.89 -7.96 5.92
N THR A 86 9.68 -8.69 5.16
CA THR A 86 10.38 -9.89 5.66
C THR A 86 11.59 -9.53 6.53
N LYS A 87 12.01 -8.27 6.50
CA LYS A 87 13.14 -7.74 7.27
C LYS A 87 12.67 -6.94 8.48
N PRO A 88 13.33 -7.07 9.65
CA PRO A 88 12.96 -6.31 10.85
C PRO A 88 12.95 -4.80 10.62
N GLU A 89 13.91 -4.28 9.86
CA GLU A 89 14.00 -2.85 9.54
C GLU A 89 12.79 -2.37 8.71
N GLY A 90 12.32 -3.20 7.78
CA GLY A 90 11.13 -2.92 6.99
C GLY A 90 9.87 -2.91 7.85
N GLN A 91 9.75 -3.85 8.78
CA GLN A 91 8.65 -3.89 9.75
C GLN A 91 8.61 -2.63 10.62
N GLU A 92 9.76 -2.19 11.13
CA GLU A 92 9.85 -0.95 11.93
C GLU A 92 9.47 0.30 11.13
N ILE A 93 9.84 0.37 9.84
CA ILE A 93 9.43 1.48 8.98
C ILE A 93 7.91 1.45 8.76
N ALA A 94 7.34 0.27 8.48
CA ALA A 94 5.90 0.12 8.32
C ALA A 94 5.14 0.51 9.59
N LEU A 95 5.60 0.11 10.77
CA LEU A 95 5.00 0.50 12.05
C LEU A 95 5.05 2.02 12.29
N LYS A 96 6.11 2.71 11.84
CA LYS A 96 6.18 4.19 11.92
C LYS A 96 5.16 4.86 11.00
N LEU A 97 4.85 4.27 9.84
CA LEU A 97 3.78 4.74 8.97
C LEU A 97 2.40 4.49 9.62
N ILE A 98 2.19 3.30 10.16
CA ILE A 98 0.97 2.89 10.87
C ILE A 98 0.70 3.80 12.06
N ALA A 99 1.72 4.15 12.85
CA ALA A 99 1.60 5.07 13.98
C ALA A 99 1.05 6.47 13.62
N ARG A 100 1.03 6.82 12.34
CA ARG A 100 0.56 8.10 11.82
C ARG A 100 -0.68 8.00 10.94
N ALA A 101 -1.20 6.78 10.76
CA ALA A 101 -2.34 6.53 9.90
C ALA A 101 -3.64 6.47 10.71
N ASP A 102 -4.74 6.82 10.07
CA ASP A 102 -6.08 6.67 10.63
C ASP A 102 -6.63 5.26 10.38
N ALA A 103 -6.11 4.56 9.37
CA ALA A 103 -6.49 3.20 9.05
C ALA A 103 -5.35 2.41 8.40
N VAL A 104 -5.37 1.10 8.64
CA VAL A 104 -4.56 0.12 7.91
C VAL A 104 -5.52 -0.82 7.19
N ILE A 105 -5.29 -1.04 5.90
CA ILE A 105 -6.12 -1.92 5.07
C ILE A 105 -5.23 -3.02 4.48
N GLU A 106 -5.63 -4.26 4.69
CA GLU A 106 -4.99 -5.44 4.15
C GLU A 106 -6.03 -6.45 3.62
N ASN A 107 -5.64 -7.32 2.71
CA ASN A 107 -6.48 -8.40 2.19
C ASN A 107 -5.67 -9.69 2.01
N GLN A 108 -4.70 -9.90 2.88
CA GLN A 108 -3.83 -11.05 2.86
C GLN A 108 -4.56 -12.31 3.40
N ALA A 109 -4.04 -13.48 3.07
CA ALA A 109 -4.54 -14.72 3.66
C ALA A 109 -4.28 -14.75 5.17
N THR A 110 -5.14 -15.46 5.90
CA THR A 110 -5.04 -15.62 7.36
C THR A 110 -3.62 -16.00 7.80
N GLY A 111 -3.07 -15.26 8.74
CA GLY A 111 -1.74 -15.50 9.31
C GLY A 111 -0.57 -14.88 8.54
N VAL A 112 -0.79 -14.29 7.37
CA VAL A 112 0.30 -13.66 6.60
C VAL A 112 0.79 -12.41 7.33
N MET A 113 -0.08 -11.57 7.82
CA MET A 113 0.32 -10.35 8.54
C MET A 113 1.15 -10.65 9.79
N GLN A 114 0.79 -11.71 10.56
CA GLN A 114 1.60 -12.17 11.69
C GLN A 114 2.99 -12.63 11.27
N LYS A 115 3.10 -13.39 10.17
CA LYS A 115 4.40 -13.86 9.63
C LYS A 115 5.26 -12.70 9.16
N LEU A 116 4.65 -11.61 8.68
CA LEU A 116 5.33 -10.38 8.28
C LEU A 116 5.60 -9.45 9.47
N GLY A 117 5.36 -9.90 10.71
CA GLY A 117 5.62 -9.09 11.89
C GLY A 117 4.67 -7.90 12.08
N LEU A 118 3.53 -7.90 11.42
CA LEU A 118 2.49 -6.88 11.49
C LEU A 118 1.18 -7.49 11.99
N SER A 119 1.23 -8.21 13.15
CA SER A 119 0.01 -8.69 13.79
C SER A 119 -0.87 -7.52 14.24
N TYR A 120 -2.16 -7.79 14.42
CA TYR A 120 -3.10 -6.78 14.92
C TYR A 120 -2.61 -6.15 16.23
N GLU A 121 -2.12 -6.98 17.17
CA GLU A 121 -1.62 -6.54 18.47
C GLU A 121 -0.45 -5.56 18.32
N ARG A 122 0.52 -5.92 17.45
CA ARG A 122 1.70 -5.08 17.23
C ARG A 122 1.34 -3.76 16.53
N MET A 123 0.40 -3.80 15.58
CA MET A 123 -0.10 -2.57 14.96
C MET A 123 -0.87 -1.72 15.96
N LYS A 124 -1.68 -2.33 16.83
CA LYS A 124 -2.44 -1.65 17.89
C LYS A 124 -1.53 -1.04 18.97
N GLU A 125 -0.39 -1.67 19.27
CA GLU A 125 0.63 -1.06 20.14
C GLU A 125 1.26 0.18 19.51
N ALA A 126 1.53 0.13 18.19
CA ALA A 126 2.10 1.27 17.47
C ALA A 126 1.11 2.43 17.33
N ASN A 127 -0.17 2.13 17.21
CA ASN A 127 -1.26 3.10 17.09
C ASN A 127 -2.50 2.63 17.87
N PRO A 128 -2.70 3.09 19.10
CA PRO A 128 -3.84 2.71 19.95
C PRO A 128 -5.19 3.31 19.57
N SER A 129 -5.21 4.30 18.66
CA SER A 129 -6.43 4.99 18.20
C SER A 129 -7.33 4.12 17.35
#